data_9912b38c1855a7c8778b11a1ff2a70a9
#
_entry.id   9912b38c1855a7c8778b11a1ff2a70a9
#
_cell.length_a   1.000
_cell.length_b   1.000
_cell.length_c   1.000
_cell.angle_alpha   90.00
_cell.angle_beta   90.00
_cell.angle_gamma   90.00
#
_symmetry.space_group_name_H-M   'P 1'
#
loop_
_entity.id
_entity.type
_entity.pdbx_description
1 polymer ?
#
loop_
_entity_poly.entity_id
_entity_poly.type
_entity_poly.pdbx_seq_one_letter_code
_entity_poly.pdbx_strand_id
1 'polypeptide(L)'
;VSGRYEASVINAYFDLVASYGDQNVVLNFRDLIEVTPRRDGTVDVQLRNLEYDLTRAIKKVVYGFQSIDAVFAAMSSPARLQLVVTPKTLPQALQSAPDTIKKVADDIAKQSGGKFVFETIDPDAPGAAITRQTLRDTYRLQPIPVSLFSTDTYYLDMLLTTGNQTQSIYPAQDFSEASVRTAIESALKRESQGFVKVVGLWTPP
;
A
#
# COMPACT_ATOMS: atom_id res chain seq x y z
N VAL A 1 -13.83 41.20 41.79
CA VAL A 1 -14.27 39.93 41.19
C VAL A 1 -13.13 39.52 40.23
N SER A 2 -12.21 38.64 40.72
CA SER A 2 -11.13 38.11 39.91
C SER A 2 -11.68 36.98 39.03
N GLY A 3 -11.86 37.23 37.74
CA GLY A 3 -12.08 36.18 36.77
C GLY A 3 -10.77 35.48 36.45
N ARG A 4 -10.61 34.24 36.90
CA ARG A 4 -9.54 33.37 36.41
C ARG A 4 -9.90 32.95 34.98
N TYR A 5 -9.15 33.43 34.01
CA TYR A 5 -9.16 32.85 32.66
C TYR A 5 -8.25 31.61 32.70
N GLU A 6 -8.83 30.43 32.69
CA GLU A 6 -8.10 29.21 32.39
C GLU A 6 -7.90 29.12 30.87
N ALA A 7 -6.67 29.31 30.44
CA ALA A 7 -6.30 29.01 29.05
C ALA A 7 -6.03 27.49 28.96
N SER A 8 -6.89 26.77 28.28
CA SER A 8 -6.66 25.37 27.93
C SER A 8 -6.17 25.26 26.49
N VAL A 9 -5.09 24.53 26.27
CA VAL A 9 -4.63 24.18 24.93
C VAL A 9 -5.30 22.87 24.55
N ILE A 10 -6.16 22.91 23.54
CA ILE A 10 -6.84 21.73 23.00
C ILE A 10 -6.20 21.42 21.64
N ASN A 11 -5.74 20.19 21.47
CA ASN A 11 -5.33 19.70 20.16
C ASN A 11 -6.60 19.34 19.38
N ALA A 12 -6.89 20.07 18.32
CA ALA A 12 -7.98 19.79 17.41
C ALA A 12 -7.41 19.38 16.05
N TYR A 13 -7.97 18.33 15.47
CA TYR A 13 -7.65 17.88 14.11
C TYR A 13 -8.78 18.32 13.20
N PHE A 14 -8.41 18.91 12.09
CA PHE A 14 -9.33 19.30 11.03
C PHE A 14 -8.72 18.92 9.69
N ASP A 15 -9.15 17.77 9.17
CA ASP A 15 -8.70 17.25 7.90
C ASP A 15 -9.90 16.90 7.03
N LEU A 16 -9.82 17.21 5.73
CA LEU A 16 -10.74 16.75 4.70
C LEU A 16 -10.05 15.67 3.88
N VAL A 17 -10.70 14.53 3.71
CA VAL A 17 -10.19 13.43 2.89
C VAL A 17 -11.05 13.29 1.65
N ALA A 18 -10.47 13.51 0.47
CA ALA A 18 -11.07 13.13 -0.79
C ALA A 18 -10.58 11.72 -1.15
N SER A 19 -11.51 10.78 -1.39
CA SER A 19 -11.18 9.39 -1.74
C SER A 19 -11.95 8.96 -2.98
N TYR A 20 -11.27 8.22 -3.86
CA TYR A 20 -11.89 7.56 -5.01
C TYR A 20 -11.12 6.28 -5.34
N GLY A 21 -11.79 5.12 -5.23
CA GLY A 21 -11.13 3.82 -5.33
C GLY A 21 -10.04 3.66 -4.26
N ASP A 22 -8.81 3.43 -4.68
CA ASP A 22 -7.61 3.30 -3.84
C ASP A 22 -6.84 4.61 -3.67
N GLN A 23 -7.31 5.68 -4.31
CA GLN A 23 -6.69 7.00 -4.24
C GLN A 23 -7.31 7.83 -3.11
N ASN A 24 -6.44 8.50 -2.35
CA ASN A 24 -6.87 9.47 -1.36
C ASN A 24 -5.96 10.70 -1.37
N VAL A 25 -6.54 11.83 -1.01
CA VAL A 25 -5.84 13.10 -0.79
C VAL A 25 -6.37 13.71 0.48
N VAL A 26 -5.47 14.02 1.39
CA VAL A 26 -5.80 14.71 2.64
C VAL A 26 -5.50 16.19 2.46
N LEU A 27 -6.49 17.03 2.78
CA LEU A 27 -6.36 18.48 2.90
C LEU A 27 -6.41 18.82 4.38
N ASN A 28 -5.32 19.29 4.92
CA ASN A 28 -5.23 19.67 6.33
C ASN A 28 -5.66 21.13 6.55
N PHE A 29 -5.70 21.54 7.81
CA PHE A 29 -6.07 22.90 8.20
C PHE A 29 -5.32 24.01 7.40
N ARG A 30 -4.00 23.83 7.19
CA ARG A 30 -3.18 24.84 6.49
C ARG A 30 -3.44 24.91 4.99
N ASP A 31 -3.97 23.83 4.41
CA ASP A 31 -4.37 23.83 2.99
C ASP A 31 -5.64 24.63 2.76
N LEU A 32 -6.53 24.68 3.76
CA LEU A 32 -7.87 25.26 3.66
C LEU A 32 -8.02 26.62 4.31
N ILE A 33 -7.22 26.90 5.35
CA ILE A 33 -7.37 28.10 6.19
C ILE A 33 -6.06 28.87 6.22
N GLU A 34 -6.16 30.16 5.97
CA GLU A 34 -5.07 31.12 6.12
C GLU A 34 -5.24 31.90 7.42
N VAL A 35 -4.17 31.91 8.21
CA VAL A 35 -4.14 32.59 9.51
C VAL A 35 -3.08 33.68 9.46
N THR A 36 -3.51 34.95 9.49
CA THR A 36 -2.60 36.09 9.40
C THR A 36 -2.62 36.87 10.72
N PRO A 37 -1.49 36.91 11.46
CA PRO A 37 -1.39 37.76 12.66
C PRO A 37 -1.43 39.25 12.29
N ARG A 38 -2.25 40.03 13.02
CA ARG A 38 -2.33 41.47 12.89
C ARG A 38 -1.42 42.17 13.92
N ARG A 39 -1.05 43.44 13.64
CA ARG A 39 -0.17 44.22 14.53
C ARG A 39 -0.79 44.57 15.87
N ASP A 40 -2.10 44.49 15.99
CA ASP A 40 -2.86 44.74 17.22
C ASP A 40 -2.99 43.55 18.12
N GLY A 41 -2.30 42.41 17.80
CA GLY A 41 -2.33 41.16 18.54
C GLY A 41 -3.54 40.27 18.22
N THR A 42 -4.41 40.69 17.31
CA THR A 42 -5.51 39.87 16.80
C THR A 42 -5.04 38.97 15.66
N VAL A 43 -5.84 37.95 15.34
CA VAL A 43 -5.57 37.00 14.26
C VAL A 43 -6.69 37.10 13.24
N ASP A 44 -6.33 37.29 11.99
CA ASP A 44 -7.27 37.23 10.88
C ASP A 44 -7.28 35.78 10.36
N VAL A 45 -8.48 35.19 10.30
CA VAL A 45 -8.69 33.81 9.86
C VAL A 45 -9.59 33.83 8.64
N GLN A 46 -9.06 33.38 7.51
CA GLN A 46 -9.80 33.35 6.25
C GLN A 46 -9.76 31.97 5.62
N LEU A 47 -10.85 31.53 5.00
CA LEU A 47 -10.83 30.39 4.12
C LEU A 47 -10.04 30.73 2.86
N ARG A 48 -9.13 29.84 2.48
CA ARG A 48 -8.51 29.87 1.15
C ARG A 48 -9.57 29.60 0.08
N ASN A 49 -9.16 29.46 -1.15
CA ASN A 49 -10.09 29.13 -2.23
C ASN A 49 -10.57 27.68 -2.10
N LEU A 50 -11.53 27.45 -1.19
CA LEU A 50 -12.05 26.12 -0.84
C LEU A 50 -12.55 25.36 -2.08
N GLU A 51 -13.23 26.04 -3.00
CA GLU A 51 -13.73 25.43 -4.24
C GLU A 51 -12.58 24.91 -5.11
N TYR A 52 -11.54 25.71 -5.27
CA TYR A 52 -10.35 25.33 -6.03
C TYR A 52 -9.63 24.14 -5.37
N ASP A 53 -9.37 24.20 -4.07
CA ASP A 53 -8.61 23.19 -3.36
C ASP A 53 -9.36 21.85 -3.30
N LEU A 54 -10.67 21.87 -3.07
CA LEU A 54 -11.52 20.68 -3.14
C LEU A 54 -11.60 20.11 -4.57
N THR A 55 -11.82 20.95 -5.56
CA THR A 55 -11.90 20.51 -6.96
C THR A 55 -10.57 19.90 -7.41
N ARG A 56 -9.44 20.50 -7.01
CA ARG A 56 -8.10 19.98 -7.29
C ARG A 56 -7.89 18.62 -6.61
N ALA A 57 -8.28 18.47 -5.34
CA ALA A 57 -8.18 17.21 -4.62
C ALA A 57 -9.04 16.10 -5.27
N ILE A 58 -10.30 16.42 -5.61
CA ILE A 58 -11.21 15.48 -6.30
C ILE A 58 -10.63 15.08 -7.66
N LYS A 59 -10.19 16.05 -8.47
CA LYS A 59 -9.53 15.74 -9.76
C LYS A 59 -8.32 14.84 -9.58
N LYS A 60 -7.50 15.09 -8.54
CA LYS A 60 -6.30 14.30 -8.28
C LYS A 60 -6.63 12.85 -7.97
N VAL A 61 -7.66 12.56 -7.17
CA VAL A 61 -8.07 11.18 -6.85
C VAL A 61 -8.76 10.51 -8.04
N VAL A 62 -9.61 11.22 -8.77
CA VAL A 62 -10.31 10.69 -9.96
C VAL A 62 -9.35 10.39 -11.11
N TYR A 63 -8.45 11.32 -11.44
CA TYR A 63 -7.47 11.11 -12.51
C TYR A 63 -6.31 10.19 -12.11
N GLY A 64 -6.05 10.07 -10.81
CA GLY A 64 -5.07 9.10 -10.28
C GLY A 64 -5.60 7.68 -10.22
N PHE A 65 -6.91 7.50 -10.25
CA PHE A 65 -7.53 6.19 -10.22
C PHE A 65 -7.37 5.47 -11.56
N GLN A 66 -6.85 4.25 -11.50
CA GLN A 66 -6.81 3.34 -12.64
C GLN A 66 -7.49 2.03 -12.22
N SER A 67 -8.45 1.57 -13.02
CA SER A 67 -9.07 0.28 -12.77
C SER A 67 -8.07 -0.85 -12.98
N ILE A 68 -8.21 -1.94 -12.24
CA ILE A 68 -7.33 -3.09 -12.40
C ILE A 68 -7.43 -3.70 -13.80
N ASP A 69 -8.60 -3.62 -14.44
CA ASP A 69 -8.81 -4.09 -15.81
C ASP A 69 -8.00 -3.28 -16.83
N ALA A 70 -7.91 -1.95 -16.62
CA ALA A 70 -7.06 -1.09 -17.45
C ALA A 70 -5.57 -1.40 -17.25
N VAL A 71 -5.17 -1.76 -16.03
CA VAL A 71 -3.80 -2.23 -15.73
C VAL A 71 -3.51 -3.50 -16.53
N PHE A 72 -4.36 -4.51 -16.44
CA PHE A 72 -4.18 -5.76 -17.17
C PHE A 72 -4.19 -5.56 -18.70
N ALA A 73 -5.06 -4.70 -19.22
CA ALA A 73 -5.10 -4.38 -20.65
C ALA A 73 -3.78 -3.76 -21.15
N ALA A 74 -3.13 -2.95 -20.32
CA ALA A 74 -1.86 -2.29 -20.66
C ALA A 74 -0.62 -3.17 -20.48
N MET A 75 -0.73 -4.32 -19.81
CA MET A 75 0.42 -5.20 -19.55
C MET A 75 0.87 -5.94 -20.80
N SER A 76 2.17 -5.86 -21.12
CA SER A 76 2.81 -6.60 -22.23
C SER A 76 3.07 -8.07 -21.90
N SER A 77 3.29 -8.39 -20.63
CA SER A 77 3.52 -9.75 -20.12
C SER A 77 2.71 -10.00 -18.85
N PRO A 78 2.35 -11.25 -18.54
CA PRO A 78 1.64 -11.57 -17.31
C PRO A 78 2.46 -11.22 -16.06
N ALA A 79 1.79 -10.69 -15.05
CA ALA A 79 2.33 -10.61 -13.70
C ALA A 79 2.27 -11.98 -13.03
N ARG A 80 3.24 -12.29 -12.20
CA ARG A 80 3.30 -13.53 -11.41
C ARG A 80 3.32 -13.19 -9.93
N LEU A 81 2.35 -13.70 -9.18
CA LEU A 81 2.34 -13.65 -7.72
C LEU A 81 2.74 -15.02 -7.16
N GLN A 82 3.79 -15.04 -6.36
CA GLN A 82 4.27 -16.22 -5.65
C GLN A 82 4.03 -16.04 -4.16
N LEU A 83 3.20 -16.90 -3.57
CA LEU A 83 3.06 -17.00 -2.13
C LEU A 83 4.13 -17.96 -1.61
N VAL A 84 5.11 -17.44 -0.90
CA VAL A 84 6.14 -18.23 -0.21
C VAL A 84 5.65 -18.48 1.20
N VAL A 85 5.41 -19.74 1.55
CA VAL A 85 4.91 -20.11 2.87
C VAL A 85 5.53 -21.42 3.35
N THR A 86 5.84 -21.51 4.64
CA THR A 86 6.26 -22.75 5.32
C THR A 86 5.13 -23.28 6.19
N PRO A 87 4.24 -24.12 5.66
CA PRO A 87 2.99 -24.51 6.36
C PRO A 87 3.22 -25.19 7.70
N LYS A 88 4.31 -25.96 7.81
CA LYS A 88 4.62 -26.75 9.02
C LYS A 88 5.01 -25.90 10.24
N THR A 89 5.59 -24.73 9.99
CA THR A 89 6.07 -23.83 11.05
C THR A 89 5.26 -22.55 11.16
N LEU A 90 4.21 -22.40 10.34
CA LEU A 90 3.36 -21.22 10.36
C LEU A 90 2.60 -21.12 11.70
N PRO A 91 2.67 -19.98 12.41
CA PRO A 91 1.94 -19.75 13.66
C PRO A 91 0.43 -19.94 13.48
N GLN A 92 -0.24 -20.46 14.53
CA GLN A 92 -1.69 -20.73 14.49
C GLN A 92 -2.52 -19.50 14.10
N ALA A 93 -2.13 -18.31 14.56
CA ALA A 93 -2.81 -17.07 14.22
C ALA A 93 -2.75 -16.69 12.72
N LEU A 94 -1.83 -17.30 11.96
CA LEU A 94 -1.62 -17.01 10.54
C LEU A 94 -2.04 -18.18 9.63
N GLN A 95 -2.55 -19.27 10.17
CA GLN A 95 -2.87 -20.47 9.39
C GLN A 95 -3.93 -20.26 8.31
N SER A 96 -4.85 -19.30 8.50
CA SER A 96 -5.85 -18.97 7.49
C SER A 96 -5.35 -18.00 6.39
N ALA A 97 -4.21 -17.34 6.62
CA ALA A 97 -3.70 -16.34 5.68
C ALA A 97 -3.35 -16.92 4.29
N PRO A 98 -2.72 -18.10 4.15
CA PRO A 98 -2.44 -18.68 2.85
C PRO A 98 -3.70 -18.95 2.02
N ASP A 99 -4.76 -19.45 2.64
CA ASP A 99 -6.03 -19.72 1.96
C ASP A 99 -6.72 -18.44 1.52
N THR A 100 -6.68 -17.40 2.37
CA THR A 100 -7.21 -16.07 2.02
C THR A 100 -6.45 -15.45 0.84
N ILE A 101 -5.11 -15.50 0.87
CA ILE A 101 -4.27 -15.00 -0.21
C ILE A 101 -4.56 -15.76 -1.50
N LYS A 102 -4.62 -17.09 -1.43
CA LYS A 102 -4.93 -17.92 -2.59
C LYS A 102 -6.29 -17.58 -3.19
N LYS A 103 -7.33 -17.46 -2.37
CA LYS A 103 -8.69 -17.11 -2.82
C LYS A 103 -8.68 -15.78 -3.58
N VAL A 104 -8.08 -14.75 -2.98
CA VAL A 104 -8.00 -13.42 -3.61
C VAL A 104 -7.18 -13.44 -4.89
N ALA A 105 -6.05 -14.15 -4.90
CA ALA A 105 -5.19 -14.27 -6.08
C ALA A 105 -5.90 -15.03 -7.22
N ASP A 106 -6.61 -16.11 -6.91
CA ASP A 106 -7.41 -16.87 -7.90
C ASP A 106 -8.53 -16.00 -8.50
N ASP A 107 -9.18 -15.14 -7.70
CA ASP A 107 -10.20 -14.23 -8.20
C ASP A 107 -9.61 -13.14 -9.12
N ILE A 108 -8.46 -12.59 -8.75
CA ILE A 108 -7.73 -11.65 -9.61
C ILE A 108 -7.28 -12.34 -10.91
N ALA A 109 -6.80 -13.58 -10.82
CA ALA A 109 -6.38 -14.35 -12.00
C ALA A 109 -7.54 -14.58 -12.98
N LYS A 110 -8.73 -14.93 -12.48
CA LYS A 110 -9.96 -15.05 -13.32
C LYS A 110 -10.30 -13.73 -14.02
N GLN A 111 -10.21 -12.62 -13.30
CA GLN A 111 -10.51 -11.28 -13.84
C GLN A 111 -9.46 -10.81 -14.85
N SER A 112 -8.21 -11.26 -14.73
CA SER A 112 -7.07 -10.75 -15.49
C SER A 112 -7.03 -11.15 -16.98
N GLY A 113 -7.88 -12.08 -17.42
CA GLY A 113 -7.81 -12.62 -18.79
C GLY A 113 -6.46 -13.27 -19.13
N GLY A 114 -5.82 -13.91 -18.14
CA GLY A 114 -4.52 -14.56 -18.30
C GLY A 114 -3.30 -13.64 -18.08
N LYS A 115 -3.52 -12.39 -17.67
CA LYS A 115 -2.46 -11.42 -17.39
C LYS A 115 -1.94 -11.49 -15.94
N PHE A 116 -2.46 -12.39 -15.13
CA PHE A 116 -2.01 -12.62 -13.77
C PHE A 116 -1.97 -14.12 -13.48
N VAL A 117 -0.85 -14.59 -12.93
CA VAL A 117 -0.61 -15.98 -12.57
C VAL A 117 -0.28 -16.06 -11.09
N PHE A 118 -0.86 -17.03 -10.39
CA PHE A 118 -0.61 -17.27 -8.97
C PHE A 118 -0.03 -18.67 -8.75
N GLU A 119 0.96 -18.77 -7.87
CA GLU A 119 1.51 -20.03 -7.40
C GLU A 119 1.89 -19.97 -5.92
N THR A 120 1.81 -21.12 -5.24
CA THR A 120 2.25 -21.25 -3.85
C THR A 120 3.55 -22.07 -3.83
N ILE A 121 4.52 -21.62 -3.04
CA ILE A 121 5.83 -22.20 -2.90
C ILE A 121 6.10 -22.50 -1.43
N ASP A 122 6.36 -23.78 -1.12
CA ASP A 122 6.93 -24.19 0.16
C ASP A 122 8.45 -24.35 -0.04
N PRO A 123 9.28 -23.46 0.54
CA PRO A 123 10.73 -23.52 0.38
C PRO A 123 11.37 -24.73 1.07
N ASP A 124 10.62 -25.43 1.93
CA ASP A 124 11.06 -26.65 2.63
C ASP A 124 10.61 -27.93 1.93
N ALA A 125 9.84 -27.82 0.85
CA ALA A 125 9.40 -28.98 0.08
C ALA A 125 10.60 -29.60 -0.70
N PRO A 126 10.66 -30.94 -0.83
CA PRO A 126 11.67 -31.57 -1.66
C PRO A 126 11.60 -31.08 -3.11
N GLY A 127 12.70 -30.59 -3.65
CA GLY A 127 12.77 -30.08 -5.02
C GLY A 127 12.11 -28.71 -5.22
N ALA A 128 11.91 -27.94 -4.16
CA ALA A 128 11.36 -26.58 -4.26
C ALA A 128 12.12 -25.71 -5.26
N ALA A 129 11.40 -25.05 -6.16
CA ALA A 129 11.99 -24.12 -7.16
C ALA A 129 12.67 -22.92 -6.48
N ILE A 130 12.17 -22.49 -5.32
CA ILE A 130 12.74 -21.45 -4.48
C ILE A 130 13.00 -22.04 -3.10
N THR A 131 14.27 -22.09 -2.71
CA THR A 131 14.70 -22.62 -1.41
C THR A 131 14.86 -21.50 -0.39
N ARG A 132 14.99 -21.83 0.90
CA ARG A 132 15.33 -20.85 1.96
C ARG A 132 16.64 -20.07 1.64
N GLN A 133 17.60 -20.71 1.00
CA GLN A 133 18.83 -20.05 0.57
C GLN A 133 18.53 -19.01 -0.53
N THR A 134 17.78 -19.38 -1.56
CA THR A 134 17.36 -18.45 -2.64
C THR A 134 16.58 -17.27 -2.09
N LEU A 135 15.69 -17.49 -1.10
CA LEU A 135 14.93 -16.41 -0.46
C LEU A 135 15.86 -15.38 0.19
N ARG A 136 16.89 -15.82 0.91
CA ARG A 136 17.85 -14.91 1.55
C ARG A 136 18.77 -14.22 0.54
N ASP A 137 19.35 -14.98 -0.37
CA ASP A 137 20.45 -14.51 -1.22
C ASP A 137 19.93 -13.65 -2.38
N THR A 138 18.82 -14.06 -3.00
CA THR A 138 18.25 -13.40 -4.18
C THR A 138 17.16 -12.38 -3.80
N TYR A 139 16.21 -12.79 -2.97
CA TYR A 139 15.04 -11.95 -2.63
C TYR A 139 15.23 -11.14 -1.36
N ARG A 140 16.34 -11.33 -0.62
CA ARG A 140 16.65 -10.63 0.63
C ARG A 140 15.60 -10.82 1.72
N LEU A 141 14.82 -11.89 1.62
CA LEU A 141 13.81 -12.24 2.61
C LEU A 141 14.46 -12.96 3.79
N GLN A 142 14.13 -12.52 5.00
CA GLN A 142 14.60 -13.17 6.22
C GLN A 142 13.47 -14.01 6.81
N PRO A 143 13.78 -15.21 7.32
CA PRO A 143 12.79 -16.02 8.02
C PRO A 143 12.35 -15.33 9.31
N ILE A 144 11.08 -15.41 9.63
CA ILE A 144 10.48 -14.81 10.83
C ILE A 144 10.49 -15.86 11.95
N PRO A 145 11.02 -15.57 13.17
CA PRO A 145 10.92 -16.48 14.29
C PRO A 145 9.47 -16.73 14.70
N VAL A 146 9.12 -17.98 14.99
CA VAL A 146 7.77 -18.35 15.45
C VAL A 146 7.45 -17.71 16.80
N SER A 147 8.44 -17.61 17.68
CA SER A 147 8.38 -16.87 18.96
C SER A 147 9.76 -16.42 19.37
N LEU A 148 9.84 -15.54 20.39
CA LEU A 148 11.10 -15.01 20.91
C LEU A 148 12.04 -16.12 21.47
N PHE A 149 11.49 -17.29 21.84
CA PHE A 149 12.24 -18.39 22.45
C PHE A 149 12.30 -19.63 21.55
N SER A 150 11.76 -19.56 20.32
CA SER A 150 11.79 -20.66 19.38
C SER A 150 12.98 -20.54 18.43
N THR A 151 13.59 -21.68 18.12
CA THR A 151 14.53 -21.81 17.00
C THR A 151 13.84 -21.96 15.66
N ASP A 152 12.54 -22.29 15.69
CA ASP A 152 11.76 -22.45 14.48
C ASP A 152 11.43 -21.12 13.83
N THR A 153 11.49 -21.12 12.52
CA THR A 153 11.22 -19.94 11.71
C THR A 153 10.24 -20.28 10.60
N TYR A 154 9.48 -19.29 10.17
CA TYR A 154 8.54 -19.41 9.06
C TYR A 154 8.75 -18.32 8.01
N TYR A 155 8.21 -18.57 6.83
CA TYR A 155 7.97 -17.59 5.77
C TYR A 155 6.48 -17.47 5.51
N LEU A 156 6.02 -16.26 5.28
CA LEU A 156 4.70 -15.92 4.76
C LEU A 156 4.85 -14.61 3.97
N ASP A 157 5.29 -14.74 2.73
CA ASP A 157 5.69 -13.62 1.89
C ASP A 157 4.99 -13.71 0.54
N MET A 158 4.58 -12.58 0.01
CA MET A 158 4.05 -12.46 -1.35
C MET A 158 5.08 -11.77 -2.24
N LEU A 159 5.56 -12.46 -3.26
CA LEU A 159 6.49 -11.96 -4.27
C LEU A 159 5.73 -11.67 -5.56
N LEU A 160 5.62 -10.42 -5.95
CA LEU A 160 5.03 -10.01 -7.22
C LEU A 160 6.14 -9.73 -8.23
N THR A 161 6.11 -10.45 -9.35
CA THR A 161 7.00 -10.24 -10.49
C THR A 161 6.23 -9.66 -11.66
N THR A 162 6.71 -8.54 -12.20
CA THR A 162 6.20 -7.88 -13.39
C THR A 162 7.38 -7.59 -14.32
N GLY A 163 7.34 -8.12 -15.54
CA GLY A 163 8.50 -8.06 -16.42
C GLY A 163 9.73 -8.70 -15.79
N ASN A 164 10.78 -7.90 -15.57
CA ASN A 164 12.05 -8.35 -14.96
C ASN A 164 12.20 -7.90 -13.49
N GLN A 165 11.17 -7.31 -12.90
CA GLN A 165 11.24 -6.80 -11.53
C GLN A 165 10.41 -7.68 -10.60
N THR A 166 10.99 -8.00 -9.43
CA THR A 166 10.31 -8.72 -8.36
C THR A 166 10.33 -7.88 -7.10
N GLN A 167 9.18 -7.71 -6.47
CA GLN A 167 9.03 -7.00 -5.21
C GLN A 167 8.26 -7.83 -4.20
N SER A 168 8.59 -7.68 -2.92
CA SER A 168 7.76 -8.19 -1.83
C SER A 168 6.59 -7.26 -1.59
N ILE A 169 5.40 -7.82 -1.43
CA ILE A 169 4.19 -7.07 -1.10
C ILE A 169 3.56 -7.63 0.17
N TYR A 170 3.00 -6.74 0.98
CA TYR A 170 2.35 -7.10 2.23
C TYR A 170 1.05 -6.34 2.39
N PRO A 171 0.01 -6.95 2.97
CA PRO A 171 -1.18 -6.23 3.41
C PRO A 171 -0.82 -5.20 4.49
N ALA A 172 -1.44 -4.03 4.45
CA ALA A 172 -1.08 -2.92 5.35
C ALA A 172 -1.52 -3.13 6.82
N GLN A 173 -2.56 -3.93 7.05
CA GLN A 173 -3.17 -4.10 8.38
C GLN A 173 -3.25 -5.57 8.80
N ASP A 174 -3.93 -6.40 8.02
CA ASP A 174 -4.20 -7.79 8.30
C ASP A 174 -4.26 -8.62 7.00
N PHE A 175 -4.47 -9.93 7.14
CA PHE A 175 -4.67 -10.84 6.01
C PHE A 175 -6.15 -11.04 5.63
N SER A 176 -7.01 -10.03 5.84
CA SER A 176 -8.36 -10.06 5.29
C SER A 176 -8.37 -10.00 3.76
N GLU A 177 -9.44 -10.50 3.14
CA GLU A 177 -9.58 -10.48 1.67
C GLU A 177 -9.42 -9.06 1.09
N ALA A 178 -9.98 -8.06 1.78
CA ALA A 178 -9.89 -6.66 1.36
C ALA A 178 -8.46 -6.12 1.42
N SER A 179 -7.74 -6.38 2.52
CA SER A 179 -6.36 -5.94 2.71
C SER A 179 -5.40 -6.63 1.73
N VAL A 180 -5.57 -7.94 1.52
CA VAL A 180 -4.77 -8.70 0.54
C VAL A 180 -5.03 -8.21 -0.88
N ARG A 181 -6.30 -8.03 -1.28
CA ARG A 181 -6.67 -7.51 -2.59
C ARG A 181 -6.07 -6.13 -2.83
N THR A 182 -6.21 -5.23 -1.87
CA THR A 182 -5.63 -3.87 -1.94
C THR A 182 -4.12 -3.92 -2.13
N ALA A 183 -3.41 -4.78 -1.40
CA ALA A 183 -1.96 -4.93 -1.52
C ALA A 183 -1.54 -5.38 -2.93
N ILE A 184 -2.22 -6.40 -3.48
CA ILE A 184 -1.93 -6.93 -4.82
C ILE A 184 -2.24 -5.88 -5.89
N GLU A 185 -3.46 -5.32 -5.88
CA GLU A 185 -3.88 -4.35 -6.89
C GLU A 185 -3.04 -3.07 -6.88
N SER A 186 -2.70 -2.56 -5.68
CA SER A 186 -1.83 -1.39 -5.55
C SER A 186 -0.42 -1.64 -6.07
N ALA A 187 0.11 -2.85 -5.88
CA ALA A 187 1.40 -3.23 -6.42
C ALA A 187 1.36 -3.34 -7.95
N LEU A 188 0.34 -3.99 -8.52
CA LEU A 188 0.13 -4.08 -9.98
C LEU A 188 0.00 -2.70 -10.62
N LYS A 189 -0.74 -1.77 -10.00
CA LYS A 189 -0.89 -0.40 -10.47
C LYS A 189 0.41 0.37 -10.47
N ARG A 190 1.27 0.22 -9.44
CA ARG A 190 2.59 0.88 -9.39
C ARG A 190 3.51 0.46 -10.51
N GLU A 191 3.45 -0.81 -10.91
CA GLU A 191 4.31 -1.38 -11.95
C GLU A 191 3.77 -1.16 -13.38
N SER A 192 2.50 -0.73 -13.52
CA SER A 192 1.95 -0.46 -14.84
C SER A 192 2.60 0.78 -15.46
N GLN A 193 2.99 0.70 -16.73
CA GLN A 193 3.57 1.82 -17.48
C GLN A 193 2.58 3.00 -17.52
N GLY A 194 2.97 4.13 -16.98
CA GLY A 194 2.15 5.34 -16.86
C GLY A 194 1.89 5.79 -15.42
N PHE A 195 2.16 4.93 -14.42
CA PHE A 195 2.04 5.29 -13.00
C PHE A 195 3.29 5.99 -12.47
N VAL A 196 4.45 5.70 -13.02
CA VAL A 196 5.70 6.33 -12.58
C VAL A 196 5.84 7.69 -13.26
N LYS A 197 5.48 8.75 -12.55
CA LYS A 197 5.89 10.10 -12.95
C LYS A 197 7.37 10.23 -12.66
N VAL A 198 8.20 10.20 -13.69
CA VAL A 198 9.63 10.50 -13.57
C VAL A 198 9.76 12.00 -13.31
N VAL A 199 10.18 12.36 -12.11
CA VAL A 199 10.55 13.74 -11.80
C VAL A 199 12.05 13.88 -12.06
N GLY A 200 12.40 14.52 -13.17
CA GLY A 200 13.77 14.93 -13.43
C GLY A 200 14.14 16.13 -12.54
N LEU A 201 15.12 15.98 -11.67
CA LEU A 201 15.73 17.10 -10.95
C LEU A 201 16.90 17.60 -11.80
N TRP A 202 16.78 18.80 -12.35
CA TRP A 202 17.91 19.47 -13.00
C TRP A 202 18.50 20.49 -12.02
N THR A 203 19.78 20.34 -11.69
CA THR A 203 20.54 21.34 -10.92
C THR A 203 21.51 22.02 -11.88
N PRO A 204 21.50 23.35 -12.00
CA PRO A 204 22.50 24.07 -12.78
C PRO A 204 23.90 23.86 -12.16
N PRO A 205 24.97 23.90 -12.99
CA PRO A 205 26.34 23.78 -12.52
C PRO A 205 26.77 24.93 -11.62
#